data_458535014abbe9b5f5857ceb7c9e3751
#
_entry.id   458535014abbe9b5f5857ceb7c9e3751
#
_cell.length_a   1.000
_cell.length_b   1.000
_cell.length_c   1.000
_cell.angle_alpha   90.00
_cell.angle_beta   90.00
_cell.angle_gamma   90.00
#
_symmetry.space_group_name_H-M   'P 1'
#
loop_
_entity.id
_entity.type
_entity.pdbx_description
1 polymer ?
#
loop_
_entity_poly.entity_id
_entity_poly.type
_entity_poly.pdbx_seq_one_letter_code
_entity_poly.pdbx_strand_id
1 'polypeptide(L)'
;MTLAATALAVGLTRDAGRVDRTAAPASMAPAPASVAPAPIPPVLLNGTDDAFIQLLLPMNEGALALIDTLDDRPSAADPALRAVLGDIRAAHRAESVELRRLLAAGNRPEQNIHAGHQMPGMVTDVALAELRAAPAAEVSTRAVGLLRAHLAQTVVLCRGEQTAGGSPEVRTLAGRIQEARAAELNALARQPGGTGAPPAN
;
A
#
# COMPACT_ATOMS: atom_id res chain seq x y z
N MET A 1 -54.16 7.53 28.82
CA MET A 1 -54.33 8.44 29.95
C MET A 1 -53.32 9.53 29.79
N THR A 2 -53.77 10.58 29.18
CA THR A 2 -53.97 11.95 29.71
C THR A 2 -52.68 12.69 30.00
N LEU A 3 -52.32 13.63 29.07
CA LEU A 3 -52.50 15.09 29.14
C LEU A 3 -51.72 15.76 30.27
N ALA A 4 -50.88 16.74 30.04
CA ALA A 4 -51.30 18.13 29.85
C ALA A 4 -50.13 19.03 29.42
N ALA A 5 -50.44 19.87 28.46
CA ALA A 5 -49.70 21.08 28.09
C ALA A 5 -49.98 22.21 29.07
N THR A 6 -49.03 23.15 29.22
CA THR A 6 -49.38 24.52 29.66
C THR A 6 -48.41 25.53 29.01
N ALA A 7 -48.97 26.34 28.14
CA ALA A 7 -48.40 27.58 27.67
C ALA A 7 -48.79 28.71 28.63
N LEU A 8 -47.91 29.71 28.78
CA LEU A 8 -48.38 31.07 29.11
C LEU A 8 -47.42 32.10 28.52
N ALA A 9 -48.03 33.06 27.87
CA ALA A 9 -47.45 34.17 27.14
C ALA A 9 -47.41 35.46 27.99
N VAL A 10 -46.77 36.46 27.39
CA VAL A 10 -47.01 37.92 27.53
C VAL A 10 -46.04 38.72 28.41
N GLY A 11 -45.43 39.68 27.74
CA GLY A 11 -44.76 40.83 28.34
C GLY A 11 -44.00 41.66 27.30
N LEU A 12 -44.79 42.49 26.54
CA LEU A 12 -44.17 43.56 25.72
C LEU A 12 -43.76 44.70 26.67
N THR A 13 -42.55 45.21 26.50
CA THR A 13 -42.29 46.65 26.70
C THR A 13 -41.27 47.11 25.65
N ARG A 14 -41.71 48.07 24.85
CA ARG A 14 -40.88 48.90 23.99
C ARG A 14 -40.05 49.84 24.87
N ASP A 15 -38.80 49.99 24.57
CA ASP A 15 -38.13 51.26 24.77
C ASP A 15 -37.09 51.50 23.65
N ALA A 16 -37.19 52.74 23.11
CA ALA A 16 -36.41 53.20 21.99
C ALA A 16 -35.12 53.83 22.53
N GLY A 17 -34.01 53.20 22.22
CA GLY A 17 -32.67 53.79 22.43
C GLY A 17 -31.82 53.60 21.18
N ARG A 18 -31.87 54.61 20.30
CA ARG A 18 -31.03 54.78 19.14
C ARG A 18 -29.62 55.10 19.63
N VAL A 19 -28.70 54.15 19.47
CA VAL A 19 -27.25 54.41 19.61
C VAL A 19 -26.57 53.99 18.30
N ASP A 20 -26.15 55.01 17.57
CA ASP A 20 -25.22 54.85 16.44
C ASP A 20 -23.97 54.10 16.91
N ARG A 21 -23.82 52.86 16.45
CA ARG A 21 -22.59 52.12 16.60
C ARG A 21 -21.91 52.06 15.24
N THR A 22 -20.97 52.98 15.05
CA THR A 22 -20.00 52.93 13.97
C THR A 22 -19.34 51.52 13.93
N ALA A 23 -19.65 50.79 12.91
CA ALA A 23 -19.04 49.48 12.70
C ALA A 23 -17.56 49.68 12.38
N ALA A 24 -16.68 49.21 13.26
CA ALA A 24 -15.28 49.07 12.98
C ALA A 24 -15.10 48.00 11.89
N PRO A 25 -14.16 48.19 10.93
CA PRO A 25 -13.90 47.19 9.93
C PRO A 25 -13.36 45.91 10.60
N ALA A 26 -14.02 44.77 10.34
CA ALA A 26 -13.56 43.46 10.77
C ALA A 26 -12.18 43.22 10.16
N SER A 27 -11.17 43.13 11.02
CA SER A 27 -9.84 42.75 10.64
C SER A 27 -9.89 41.30 10.13
N MET A 28 -9.78 41.12 8.81
CA MET A 28 -9.63 39.78 8.21
C MET A 28 -8.30 39.19 8.70
N ALA A 29 -8.41 38.16 9.52
CA ALA A 29 -7.26 37.33 9.84
C ALA A 29 -6.64 36.76 8.53
N PRO A 30 -5.33 36.81 8.36
CA PRO A 30 -4.71 36.20 7.18
C PRO A 30 -5.01 34.71 7.17
N ALA A 31 -5.45 34.20 6.01
CA ALA A 31 -5.62 32.77 5.77
C ALA A 31 -4.31 32.04 6.06
N PRO A 32 -4.34 30.82 6.65
CA PRO A 32 -3.13 30.07 6.89
C PRO A 32 -2.42 29.85 5.56
N ALA A 33 -1.16 30.29 5.49
CA ALA A 33 -0.31 30.08 4.32
C ALA A 33 -0.21 28.57 4.07
N SER A 34 -0.63 28.13 2.88
CA SER A 34 -0.42 26.76 2.44
C SER A 34 1.09 26.50 2.38
N VAL A 35 1.60 25.72 3.33
CA VAL A 35 3.01 25.33 3.35
C VAL A 35 3.19 24.38 2.17
N ALA A 36 3.89 24.84 1.13
CA ALA A 36 4.29 23.97 0.04
C ALA A 36 5.15 22.82 0.60
N PRO A 37 4.97 21.57 0.15
CA PRO A 37 5.80 20.46 0.60
C PRO A 37 7.27 20.76 0.31
N ALA A 38 8.14 20.47 1.27
CA ALA A 38 9.57 20.67 1.12
C ALA A 38 10.09 19.89 -0.11
N PRO A 39 11.01 20.47 -0.90
CA PRO A 39 11.57 19.75 -2.04
C PRO A 39 12.28 18.47 -1.59
N ILE A 40 12.00 17.36 -2.27
CA ILE A 40 12.64 16.06 -2.02
C ILE A 40 14.11 16.20 -2.44
N PRO A 41 15.08 15.87 -1.56
CA PRO A 41 16.50 15.91 -1.93
C PRO A 41 16.76 15.00 -3.17
N PRO A 42 17.59 15.43 -4.11
CA PRO A 42 17.89 14.64 -5.30
C PRO A 42 18.66 13.35 -4.92
N VAL A 43 18.29 12.24 -5.53
CA VAL A 43 18.95 10.93 -5.38
C VAL A 43 19.60 10.56 -6.71
N LEU A 44 20.85 10.14 -6.68
CA LEU A 44 21.53 9.65 -7.89
C LEU A 44 21.25 8.14 -8.05
N LEU A 45 20.50 7.82 -9.10
CA LEU A 45 20.19 6.43 -9.45
C LEU A 45 21.07 5.97 -10.60
N ASN A 46 21.74 4.80 -10.44
CA ASN A 46 22.37 4.11 -11.56
C ASN A 46 21.35 3.21 -12.30
N GLY A 47 21.80 2.50 -13.33
CA GLY A 47 20.92 1.62 -14.10
C GLY A 47 20.37 0.43 -13.30
N THR A 48 21.09 -0.05 -12.27
CA THR A 48 20.63 -1.13 -11.39
C THR A 48 19.54 -0.63 -10.46
N ASP A 49 19.74 0.52 -9.81
CA ASP A 49 18.73 1.16 -8.95
C ASP A 49 17.41 1.36 -9.70
N ASP A 50 17.49 1.93 -10.91
CA ASP A 50 16.32 2.19 -11.75
C ASP A 50 15.62 0.89 -12.14
N ALA A 51 16.35 -0.10 -12.65
CA ALA A 51 15.80 -1.40 -13.02
C ALA A 51 15.17 -2.15 -11.83
N PHE A 52 15.82 -2.11 -10.66
CA PHE A 52 15.29 -2.69 -9.43
C PHE A 52 13.93 -2.09 -9.06
N ILE A 53 13.83 -0.76 -9.04
CA ILE A 53 12.60 -0.06 -8.67
C ILE A 53 11.50 -0.33 -9.70
N GLN A 54 11.81 -0.18 -11.01
CA GLN A 54 10.87 -0.38 -12.11
C GLN A 54 10.32 -1.82 -12.17
N LEU A 55 11.08 -2.81 -11.71
CA LEU A 55 10.64 -4.20 -11.64
C LEU A 55 9.84 -4.48 -10.35
N LEU A 56 10.31 -3.98 -9.21
CA LEU A 56 9.69 -4.31 -7.92
C LEU A 56 8.30 -3.68 -7.77
N LEU A 57 8.05 -2.50 -8.36
CA LEU A 57 6.73 -1.87 -8.34
C LEU A 57 5.62 -2.76 -8.92
N PRO A 58 5.69 -3.22 -10.19
CA PRO A 58 4.66 -4.09 -10.73
C PRO A 58 4.62 -5.47 -10.05
N MET A 59 5.73 -5.97 -9.52
CA MET A 59 5.73 -7.20 -8.73
C MET A 59 4.93 -7.05 -7.44
N ASN A 60 5.11 -5.94 -6.72
CA ASN A 60 4.32 -5.64 -5.52
C ASN A 60 2.83 -5.44 -5.86
N GLU A 61 2.50 -4.77 -6.96
CA GLU A 61 1.12 -4.61 -7.44
C GLU A 61 0.45 -5.95 -7.73
N GLY A 62 1.14 -6.87 -8.40
CA GLY A 62 0.64 -8.21 -8.64
C GLY A 62 0.41 -9.00 -7.34
N ALA A 63 1.30 -8.89 -6.36
CA ALA A 63 1.13 -9.52 -5.05
C ALA A 63 -0.06 -8.92 -4.27
N LEU A 64 -0.27 -7.61 -4.35
CA LEU A 64 -1.43 -6.95 -3.75
C LEU A 64 -2.74 -7.42 -4.40
N ALA A 65 -2.80 -7.52 -5.74
CA ALA A 65 -3.96 -8.03 -6.46
C ALA A 65 -4.25 -9.50 -6.13
N LEU A 66 -3.21 -10.31 -5.88
CA LEU A 66 -3.36 -11.68 -5.40
C LEU A 66 -4.05 -11.73 -4.02
N ILE A 67 -3.59 -10.89 -3.09
CA ILE A 67 -4.18 -10.82 -1.74
C ILE A 67 -5.62 -10.32 -1.80
N ASP A 68 -5.92 -9.31 -2.64
CA ASP A 68 -7.29 -8.82 -2.85
C ASP A 68 -8.20 -9.93 -3.44
N THR A 69 -7.68 -10.77 -4.35
CA THR A 69 -8.42 -11.94 -4.89
C THR A 69 -8.77 -12.96 -3.80
N LEU A 70 -7.94 -13.10 -2.76
CA LEU A 70 -8.25 -13.96 -1.60
C LEU A 70 -9.30 -13.33 -0.67
N ASP A 71 -9.30 -12.01 -0.52
CA ASP A 71 -10.29 -11.31 0.30
C ASP A 71 -11.70 -11.43 -0.28
N ASP A 72 -11.83 -11.45 -1.61
CA ASP A 72 -13.11 -11.70 -2.31
C ASP A 72 -13.64 -13.13 -2.07
N ARG A 73 -12.83 -14.01 -1.48
CA ARG A 73 -13.17 -15.40 -1.17
C ARG A 73 -12.96 -15.73 0.32
N PRO A 74 -13.93 -15.37 1.18
CA PRO A 74 -13.75 -15.49 2.62
C PRO A 74 -13.44 -16.90 3.13
N SER A 75 -13.82 -17.94 2.42
CA SER A 75 -13.52 -19.34 2.76
C SER A 75 -12.11 -19.80 2.34
N ALA A 76 -11.38 -19.02 1.52
CA ALA A 76 -10.08 -19.40 1.00
C ALA A 76 -8.93 -19.19 1.97
N ALA A 77 -9.11 -18.42 3.02
CA ALA A 77 -8.07 -18.16 4.02
C ALA A 77 -8.67 -18.21 5.44
N ASP A 78 -8.04 -18.94 6.32
CA ASP A 78 -8.38 -18.91 7.75
C ASP A 78 -7.94 -17.59 8.41
N PRO A 79 -8.37 -17.29 9.64
CA PRO A 79 -8.02 -16.05 10.32
C PRO A 79 -6.50 -15.82 10.50
N ALA A 80 -5.72 -16.88 10.70
CA ALA A 80 -4.27 -16.77 10.89
C ALA A 80 -3.57 -16.40 9.57
N LEU A 81 -3.94 -17.05 8.47
CA LEU A 81 -3.44 -16.70 7.15
C LEU A 81 -3.84 -15.26 6.77
N ARG A 82 -5.07 -14.84 7.05
CA ARG A 82 -5.51 -13.46 6.78
C ARG A 82 -4.69 -12.42 7.53
N ALA A 83 -4.32 -12.68 8.78
CA ALA A 83 -3.45 -11.79 9.53
C ALA A 83 -2.10 -11.62 8.81
N VAL A 84 -1.47 -12.73 8.41
CA VAL A 84 -0.21 -12.70 7.65
C VAL A 84 -0.35 -11.96 6.33
N LEU A 85 -1.44 -12.20 5.57
CA LEU A 85 -1.70 -11.49 4.31
C LEU A 85 -1.92 -9.99 4.55
N GLY A 86 -2.54 -9.60 5.64
CA GLY A 86 -2.72 -8.21 6.06
C GLY A 86 -1.39 -7.50 6.30
N ASP A 87 -0.46 -8.16 7.01
CA ASP A 87 0.88 -7.63 7.28
C ASP A 87 1.68 -7.48 5.98
N ILE A 88 1.66 -8.49 5.10
CA ILE A 88 2.31 -8.45 3.78
C ILE A 88 1.74 -7.29 2.94
N ARG A 89 0.41 -7.13 2.90
CA ARG A 89 -0.23 -6.01 2.19
C ARG A 89 0.25 -4.66 2.70
N ALA A 90 0.30 -4.47 4.01
CA ALA A 90 0.75 -3.22 4.61
C ALA A 90 2.21 -2.90 4.23
N ALA A 91 3.10 -3.89 4.31
CA ALA A 91 4.50 -3.76 3.93
C ALA A 91 4.64 -3.38 2.44
N HIS A 92 4.02 -4.14 1.53
CA HIS A 92 4.11 -3.89 0.08
C HIS A 92 3.58 -2.52 -0.33
N ARG A 93 2.50 -2.04 0.30
CA ARG A 93 1.98 -0.68 0.06
C ARG A 93 2.96 0.39 0.50
N ALA A 94 3.54 0.25 1.70
CA ALA A 94 4.53 1.20 2.22
C ALA A 94 5.79 1.22 1.35
N GLU A 95 6.28 0.07 0.93
CA GLU A 95 7.42 -0.07 0.03
C GLU A 95 7.16 0.58 -1.33
N SER A 96 5.99 0.35 -1.92
CA SER A 96 5.64 0.96 -3.21
C SER A 96 5.61 2.49 -3.14
N VAL A 97 5.18 3.06 -2.03
CA VAL A 97 5.26 4.52 -1.79
C VAL A 97 6.72 4.98 -1.76
N GLU A 98 7.58 4.27 -1.04
CA GLU A 98 9.00 4.62 -0.92
C GLU A 98 9.76 4.46 -2.26
N LEU A 99 9.48 3.40 -3.02
CA LEU A 99 10.04 3.16 -4.35
C LEU A 99 9.68 4.29 -5.31
N ARG A 100 8.40 4.73 -5.33
CA ARG A 100 7.96 5.87 -6.15
C ARG A 100 8.61 7.18 -5.72
N ARG A 101 8.77 7.38 -4.42
CA ARG A 101 9.49 8.54 -3.89
C ARG A 101 10.94 8.58 -4.38
N LEU A 102 11.63 7.44 -4.42
CA LEU A 102 13.00 7.33 -4.92
C LEU A 102 13.09 7.59 -6.42
N LEU A 103 12.15 7.07 -7.23
CA LEU A 103 12.08 7.43 -8.67
C LEU A 103 11.91 8.93 -8.86
N ALA A 104 10.98 9.54 -8.14
CA ALA A 104 10.74 10.98 -8.22
C ALA A 104 11.99 11.80 -7.81
N ALA A 105 12.66 11.40 -6.72
CA ALA A 105 13.91 12.03 -6.27
C ALA A 105 15.06 11.86 -7.27
N GLY A 106 15.08 10.75 -8.02
CA GLY A 106 16.02 10.47 -9.10
C GLY A 106 15.62 11.09 -10.45
N ASN A 107 14.50 11.84 -10.51
CA ASN A 107 13.92 12.38 -11.74
C ASN A 107 13.70 11.28 -12.80
N ARG A 108 13.21 10.12 -12.38
CA ARG A 108 12.86 8.99 -13.24
C ARG A 108 11.35 8.82 -13.31
N PRO A 109 10.74 8.76 -14.50
CA PRO A 109 9.34 8.41 -14.63
C PRO A 109 9.12 6.94 -14.27
N GLU A 110 8.00 6.63 -13.63
CA GLU A 110 7.57 5.24 -13.44
C GLU A 110 7.19 4.62 -14.78
N GLN A 111 7.74 3.46 -15.11
CA GLN A 111 7.53 2.75 -16.36
C GLN A 111 7.38 1.26 -16.09
N ASN A 112 6.33 0.63 -16.60
CA ASN A 112 6.22 -0.83 -16.57
C ASN A 112 6.82 -1.42 -17.86
N ILE A 113 8.15 -1.43 -17.94
CA ILE A 113 8.88 -2.03 -19.07
C ILE A 113 8.76 -3.56 -19.14
N HIS A 114 8.20 -4.16 -18.09
CA HIS A 114 8.00 -5.60 -17.97
C HIS A 114 6.55 -6.03 -18.25
N ALA A 115 5.67 -5.09 -18.66
CA ALA A 115 4.29 -5.41 -18.98
C ALA A 115 4.19 -6.52 -20.02
N GLY A 116 3.41 -7.58 -19.73
CA GLY A 116 3.24 -8.74 -20.60
C GLY A 116 4.37 -9.77 -20.55
N HIS A 117 5.47 -9.50 -19.84
CA HIS A 117 6.55 -10.49 -19.67
C HIS A 117 6.25 -11.41 -18.49
N GLN A 118 6.51 -12.71 -18.69
CA GLN A 118 6.48 -13.69 -17.60
C GLN A 118 7.87 -13.73 -16.96
N MET A 119 7.96 -13.24 -15.72
CA MET A 119 9.21 -13.27 -14.96
C MET A 119 9.03 -14.09 -13.68
N PRO A 120 10.08 -14.74 -13.19
CA PRO A 120 10.00 -15.47 -11.92
C PRO A 120 9.45 -14.61 -10.80
N GLY A 121 8.49 -15.14 -10.04
CA GLY A 121 7.88 -14.44 -8.90
C GLY A 121 6.92 -13.29 -9.25
N MET A 122 6.66 -13.02 -10.53
CA MET A 122 5.66 -12.06 -10.95
C MET A 122 4.28 -12.72 -10.93
N VAL A 123 3.33 -12.11 -10.23
CA VAL A 123 1.93 -12.50 -10.26
C VAL A 123 1.28 -11.80 -11.45
N THR A 124 1.00 -12.55 -12.50
CA THR A 124 0.44 -12.03 -13.77
C THR A 124 -1.08 -12.02 -13.75
N ASP A 125 -1.71 -11.25 -14.66
CA ASP A 125 -3.17 -11.28 -14.86
C ASP A 125 -3.67 -12.67 -15.22
N VAL A 126 -2.88 -13.47 -15.96
CA VAL A 126 -3.20 -14.86 -16.29
C VAL A 126 -3.25 -15.69 -15.02
N ALA A 127 -2.25 -15.61 -14.15
CA ALA A 127 -2.22 -16.34 -12.88
C ALA A 127 -3.40 -15.93 -11.96
N LEU A 128 -3.78 -14.65 -11.94
CA LEU A 128 -4.93 -14.16 -11.21
C LEU A 128 -6.25 -14.69 -11.79
N ALA A 129 -6.38 -14.75 -13.11
CA ALA A 129 -7.55 -15.32 -13.77
C ALA A 129 -7.71 -16.82 -13.47
N GLU A 130 -6.60 -17.58 -13.55
CA GLU A 130 -6.56 -18.99 -13.18
C GLU A 130 -6.91 -19.21 -11.71
N LEU A 131 -6.41 -18.36 -10.81
CA LEU A 131 -6.74 -18.43 -9.39
C LEU A 131 -8.24 -18.17 -9.15
N ARG A 132 -8.83 -17.19 -9.85
CA ARG A 132 -10.28 -16.92 -9.77
C ARG A 132 -11.13 -18.07 -10.29
N ALA A 133 -10.66 -18.80 -11.29
CA ALA A 133 -11.34 -19.96 -11.86
C ALA A 133 -11.10 -21.25 -11.05
N ALA A 134 -10.14 -21.28 -10.15
CA ALA A 134 -9.77 -22.47 -9.39
C ALA A 134 -10.90 -22.93 -8.44
N PRO A 135 -11.03 -24.27 -8.21
CA PRO A 135 -11.91 -24.82 -7.18
C PRO A 135 -11.61 -24.23 -5.81
N ALA A 136 -12.64 -23.98 -5.01
CA ALA A 136 -12.50 -23.33 -3.71
C ALA A 136 -11.47 -24.00 -2.80
N ALA A 137 -11.37 -25.33 -2.83
CA ALA A 137 -10.41 -26.10 -2.03
C ALA A 137 -8.93 -25.89 -2.44
N GLU A 138 -8.68 -25.38 -3.64
CA GLU A 138 -7.31 -25.21 -4.18
C GLU A 138 -6.83 -23.75 -4.10
N VAL A 139 -7.74 -22.80 -3.96
CA VAL A 139 -7.44 -21.36 -4.03
C VAL A 139 -6.37 -20.95 -3.05
N SER A 140 -6.52 -21.34 -1.78
CA SER A 140 -5.55 -20.99 -0.72
C SER A 140 -4.15 -21.52 -1.04
N THR A 141 -4.03 -22.79 -1.38
CA THR A 141 -2.75 -23.43 -1.66
C THR A 141 -2.07 -22.80 -2.87
N ARG A 142 -2.82 -22.54 -3.96
CA ARG A 142 -2.30 -21.90 -5.18
C ARG A 142 -1.84 -20.47 -4.89
N ALA A 143 -2.65 -19.70 -4.17
CA ALA A 143 -2.31 -18.32 -3.83
C ALA A 143 -1.07 -18.21 -2.92
N VAL A 144 -0.98 -19.06 -1.90
CA VAL A 144 0.21 -19.13 -1.03
C VAL A 144 1.45 -19.52 -1.84
N GLY A 145 1.31 -20.45 -2.80
CA GLY A 145 2.40 -20.83 -3.71
C GLY A 145 2.91 -19.66 -4.54
N LEU A 146 2.01 -18.90 -5.18
CA LEU A 146 2.33 -17.70 -5.96
C LEU A 146 2.99 -16.62 -5.09
N LEU A 147 2.44 -16.37 -3.90
CA LEU A 147 2.99 -15.38 -2.99
C LEU A 147 4.40 -15.76 -2.51
N ARG A 148 4.62 -17.04 -2.18
CA ARG A 148 5.97 -17.52 -1.80
C ARG A 148 6.98 -17.37 -2.94
N ALA A 149 6.59 -17.65 -4.18
CA ALA A 149 7.44 -17.44 -5.35
C ALA A 149 7.79 -15.95 -5.50
N HIS A 150 6.82 -15.06 -5.35
CA HIS A 150 7.03 -13.61 -5.33
C HIS A 150 8.03 -13.18 -4.25
N LEU A 151 7.81 -13.58 -3.01
CA LEU A 151 8.66 -13.20 -1.89
C LEU A 151 10.09 -13.72 -2.06
N ALA A 152 10.26 -14.97 -2.51
CA ALA A 152 11.57 -15.57 -2.76
C ALA A 152 12.33 -14.85 -3.89
N GLN A 153 11.65 -14.52 -4.98
CA GLN A 153 12.26 -13.77 -6.08
C GLN A 153 12.64 -12.35 -5.65
N THR A 154 11.81 -11.69 -4.86
CA THR A 154 12.13 -10.36 -4.31
C THR A 154 13.43 -10.39 -3.48
N VAL A 155 13.68 -11.46 -2.70
CA VAL A 155 14.95 -11.63 -1.98
C VAL A 155 16.13 -11.65 -2.95
N VAL A 156 16.01 -12.34 -4.11
CA VAL A 156 17.07 -12.39 -5.13
C VAL A 156 17.33 -11.00 -5.71
N LEU A 157 16.27 -10.26 -6.05
CA LEU A 157 16.38 -8.91 -6.58
C LEU A 157 17.04 -7.94 -5.58
N CYS A 158 16.63 -8.01 -4.31
CA CYS A 158 17.21 -7.18 -3.25
C CYS A 158 18.71 -7.44 -3.06
N ARG A 159 19.16 -8.68 -3.16
CA ARG A 159 20.59 -9.02 -3.10
C ARG A 159 21.35 -8.45 -4.30
N GLY A 160 20.77 -8.53 -5.50
CA GLY A 160 21.34 -7.91 -6.68
C GLY A 160 21.51 -6.41 -6.52
N GLU A 161 20.48 -5.73 -6.02
CA GLU A 161 20.50 -4.29 -5.74
C GLU A 161 21.55 -3.92 -4.69
N GLN A 162 21.63 -4.64 -3.58
CA GLN A 162 22.63 -4.39 -2.54
C GLN A 162 24.06 -4.56 -3.04
N THR A 163 24.28 -5.42 -4.06
CA THR A 163 25.59 -5.70 -4.64
C THR A 163 26.00 -4.68 -5.70
N ALA A 164 25.07 -4.27 -6.58
CA ALA A 164 25.36 -3.50 -7.79
C ALA A 164 24.65 -2.13 -7.87
N GLY A 165 23.72 -1.84 -6.95
CA GLY A 165 23.05 -0.54 -6.85
C GLY A 165 24.03 0.58 -6.53
N GLY A 166 23.81 1.75 -7.12
CA GLY A 166 24.64 2.96 -6.92
C GLY A 166 24.18 3.79 -5.74
N SER A 167 22.85 3.89 -5.54
CA SER A 167 22.27 4.71 -4.48
C SER A 167 22.33 4.04 -3.11
N PRO A 168 22.93 4.67 -2.11
CA PRO A 168 22.90 4.16 -0.72
C PRO A 168 21.48 4.02 -0.18
N GLU A 169 20.57 4.93 -0.58
CA GLU A 169 19.17 4.93 -0.16
C GLU A 169 18.43 3.71 -0.72
N VAL A 170 18.61 3.41 -2.00
CA VAL A 170 17.97 2.24 -2.65
C VAL A 170 18.52 0.94 -2.07
N ARG A 171 19.85 0.82 -1.91
CA ARG A 171 20.46 -0.35 -1.27
C ARG A 171 19.97 -0.57 0.17
N THR A 172 19.81 0.53 0.93
CA THR A 172 19.27 0.46 2.30
C THR A 172 17.82 -0.02 2.29
N LEU A 173 17.00 0.49 1.37
CA LEU A 173 15.63 0.02 1.19
C LEU A 173 15.60 -1.47 0.80
N ALA A 174 16.42 -1.88 -0.16
CA ALA A 174 16.53 -3.28 -0.57
C ALA A 174 16.90 -4.22 0.59
N GLY A 175 17.80 -3.77 1.49
CA GLY A 175 18.14 -4.52 2.70
C GLY A 175 16.92 -4.72 3.62
N ARG A 176 16.17 -3.66 3.91
CA ARG A 176 14.94 -3.76 4.72
C ARG A 176 13.87 -4.65 4.06
N ILE A 177 13.68 -4.52 2.75
CA ILE A 177 12.75 -5.37 2.00
C ILE A 177 13.19 -6.83 2.09
N GLN A 178 14.47 -7.13 1.92
CA GLN A 178 14.97 -8.51 2.03
C GLN A 178 14.67 -9.12 3.41
N GLU A 179 14.89 -8.38 4.49
CA GLU A 179 14.59 -8.83 5.85
C GLU A 179 13.09 -9.07 6.04
N ALA A 180 12.25 -8.16 5.56
CA ALA A 180 10.79 -8.33 5.59
C ALA A 180 10.36 -9.59 4.84
N ARG A 181 10.87 -9.85 3.63
CA ARG A 181 10.55 -11.05 2.83
C ARG A 181 10.95 -12.34 3.55
N ALA A 182 12.09 -12.35 4.24
CA ALA A 182 12.51 -13.51 5.02
C ALA A 182 11.53 -13.79 6.19
N ALA A 183 11.07 -12.75 6.87
CA ALA A 183 10.09 -12.87 7.94
C ALA A 183 8.72 -13.35 7.41
N GLU A 184 8.25 -12.80 6.28
CA GLU A 184 6.99 -13.16 5.62
C GLU A 184 7.00 -14.62 5.11
N LEU A 185 8.09 -15.06 4.48
CA LEU A 185 8.27 -16.46 4.08
C LEU A 185 8.20 -17.41 5.28
N ASN A 186 8.81 -17.05 6.40
CA ASN A 186 8.73 -17.81 7.65
C ASN A 186 7.30 -17.81 8.23
N ALA A 187 6.59 -16.68 8.13
CA ALA A 187 5.21 -16.60 8.59
C ALA A 187 4.29 -17.49 7.75
N LEU A 188 4.42 -17.47 6.43
CA LEU A 188 3.68 -18.35 5.52
C LEU A 188 4.03 -19.83 5.70
N ALA A 189 5.27 -20.17 6.02
CA ALA A 189 5.66 -21.55 6.28
C ALA A 189 5.02 -22.17 7.54
N ARG A 190 4.63 -21.33 8.49
CA ARG A 190 3.92 -21.75 9.71
C ARG A 190 2.41 -21.95 9.51
N GLN A 191 1.86 -21.56 8.36
CA GLN A 191 0.44 -21.75 8.07
C GLN A 191 0.13 -23.20 7.71
N PRO A 192 -1.06 -23.72 8.01
CA PRO A 192 -1.51 -25.03 7.56
C PRO A 192 -1.40 -25.13 6.03
N GLY A 193 -0.67 -26.11 5.52
CA GLY A 193 -0.40 -26.27 4.08
C GLY A 193 0.79 -25.44 3.55
N GLY A 194 1.47 -24.67 4.39
CA GLY A 194 2.58 -23.78 4.02
C GLY A 194 3.89 -24.47 3.59
N THR A 195 4.01 -25.80 3.68
CA THR A 195 5.24 -26.56 3.39
C THR A 195 5.35 -27.06 1.95
N GLY A 196 4.40 -26.74 1.07
CA GLY A 196 4.47 -27.12 -0.35
C GLY A 196 5.66 -26.45 -1.04
N ALA A 197 6.43 -27.22 -1.84
CA ALA A 197 7.44 -26.66 -2.72
C ALA A 197 6.81 -25.67 -3.72
N PRO A 198 7.50 -24.61 -4.14
CA PRO A 198 7.01 -23.73 -5.18
C PRO A 198 6.75 -24.53 -6.46
N PRO A 199 5.73 -24.18 -7.26
CA PRO A 199 5.51 -24.81 -8.55
C PRO A 199 6.77 -24.66 -9.40
N ALA A 200 7.22 -25.75 -10.01
CA ALA A 200 8.30 -25.70 -10.99
C ALA A 200 7.83 -24.90 -12.21
N ASN A 201 8.59 -23.86 -12.57
CA ASN A 201 8.44 -23.15 -13.83
C ASN A 201 8.92 -24.01 -15.00
#